data_a49f67fab3e52dd44424cc280c11b9a2
#
_entry.id   a49f67fab3e52dd44424cc280c11b9a2
#
_cell.length_a   1.000
_cell.length_b   1.000
_cell.length_c   1.000
_cell.angle_alpha   90.00
_cell.angle_beta   90.00
_cell.angle_gamma   90.00
#
_symmetry.space_group_name_H-M   'P 1'
#
loop_
_entity.id
_entity.type
_entity.pdbx_description
1 polymer ?
#
loop_
_entity_poly.entity_id
_entity_poly.type
_entity_poly.pdbx_seq_one_letter_code
_entity_poly.pdbx_strand_id
1 'polypeptide(L)'
;MTRRRKKRPAGLPRCVLDSGGLSALCGGSQSAKEWLRWISAMHGSIAIPTAILVESTTGDGARDAEVNRVLRVLLAQEGVFVAADEATARRAGALRYRARGDDGVDALVAATAVGNGTPAVVLTSDPDDLGRLLDGEHHVSIEKV
;
A
#
# COMPACT_ATOMS: atom_id res chain seq x y z
N MET A 1 8.02 18.17 21.80
CA MET A 1 9.18 17.36 21.38
C MET A 1 8.81 16.55 20.17
N THR A 2 9.35 16.88 19.05
CA THR A 2 9.24 16.06 17.83
C THR A 2 10.11 14.81 18.02
N ARG A 3 9.49 13.65 18.11
CA ARG A 3 10.23 12.37 18.10
C ARG A 3 10.99 12.32 16.77
N ARG A 4 12.31 12.44 16.84
CA ARG A 4 13.19 12.20 15.69
C ARG A 4 12.90 10.78 15.18
N ARG A 5 12.22 10.66 14.03
CA ARG A 5 12.05 9.37 13.38
C ARG A 5 13.45 8.81 13.12
N LYS A 6 13.80 7.72 13.78
CA LYS A 6 15.02 6.98 13.47
C LYS A 6 14.94 6.61 11.98
N LYS A 7 15.91 7.08 11.20
CA LYS A 7 16.00 6.73 9.79
C LYS A 7 16.15 5.19 9.72
N ARG A 8 15.18 4.52 9.11
CA ARG A 8 15.20 3.05 8.98
C ARG A 8 16.38 2.65 8.10
N PRO A 9 17.08 1.55 8.43
CA PRO A 9 18.13 1.04 7.56
C PRO A 9 17.59 0.75 6.17
N ALA A 10 18.41 1.02 5.14
CA ALA A 10 18.08 0.65 3.76
C ALA A 10 17.94 -0.88 3.65
N GLY A 11 16.95 -1.34 2.88
CA GLY A 11 16.72 -2.76 2.61
C GLY A 11 15.72 -3.46 3.53
N LEU A 12 15.11 -2.78 4.51
CA LEU A 12 14.01 -3.36 5.28
C LEU A 12 12.75 -3.47 4.41
N PRO A 13 11.97 -4.57 4.57
CA PRO A 13 10.79 -4.79 3.76
C PRO A 13 9.74 -3.69 3.99
N ARG A 14 9.08 -3.29 2.90
CA ARG A 14 7.94 -2.37 2.92
C ARG A 14 6.69 -3.14 2.51
N CYS A 15 5.62 -2.94 3.23
CA CYS A 15 4.29 -3.37 2.82
C CYS A 15 3.55 -2.18 2.24
N VAL A 16 2.90 -2.35 1.10
CA VAL A 16 2.02 -1.34 0.50
C VAL A 16 0.62 -1.93 0.44
N LEU A 17 -0.36 -1.22 0.97
CA LEU A 17 -1.76 -1.63 0.90
C LEU A 17 -2.43 -0.98 -0.31
N ASP A 18 -3.15 -1.78 -1.10
CA ASP A 18 -4.16 -1.23 -2.00
C ASP A 18 -5.55 -1.20 -1.32
N SER A 19 -6.56 -0.73 -2.02
CA SER A 19 -7.93 -0.70 -1.49
C SER A 19 -8.46 -2.09 -1.16
N GLY A 20 -8.11 -3.10 -1.96
CA GLY A 20 -8.47 -4.50 -1.72
C GLY A 20 -7.78 -5.09 -0.48
N GLY A 21 -6.52 -4.75 -0.24
CA GLY A 21 -5.79 -5.14 0.97
C GLY A 21 -6.39 -4.51 2.23
N LEU A 22 -6.75 -3.24 2.15
CA LEU A 22 -7.45 -2.56 3.25
C LEU A 22 -8.83 -3.19 3.52
N SER A 23 -9.58 -3.47 2.47
CA SER A 23 -10.88 -4.15 2.56
C SER A 23 -10.75 -5.53 3.20
N ALA A 24 -9.73 -6.30 2.84
CA ALA A 24 -9.45 -7.60 3.44
C ALA A 24 -9.17 -7.49 4.95
N LEU A 25 -8.43 -6.48 5.38
CA LEU A 25 -8.21 -6.21 6.81
C LEU A 25 -9.52 -5.86 7.53
N CYS A 26 -10.38 -5.05 6.92
CA CYS A 26 -11.71 -4.74 7.45
C CYS A 26 -12.57 -6.00 7.59
N GLY A 27 -12.45 -6.93 6.67
CA GLY A 27 -13.12 -8.24 6.70
C GLY A 27 -12.49 -9.26 7.63
N GLY A 28 -11.40 -8.94 8.32
CA GLY A 28 -10.75 -9.84 9.27
C GLY A 28 -9.84 -10.89 8.63
N SER A 29 -9.32 -10.66 7.41
CA SER A 29 -8.41 -11.58 6.72
C SER A 29 -7.22 -11.98 7.60
N GLN A 30 -7.07 -13.27 7.86
CA GLN A 30 -5.95 -13.80 8.63
C GLN A 30 -4.63 -13.66 7.85
N SER A 31 -4.63 -13.91 6.55
CA SER A 31 -3.41 -13.79 5.73
C SER A 31 -2.90 -12.35 5.71
N ALA A 32 -3.79 -11.35 5.61
CA ALA A 32 -3.40 -9.95 5.69
C ALA A 32 -2.80 -9.61 7.05
N LYS A 33 -3.40 -10.07 8.14
CA LYS A 33 -2.89 -9.87 9.50
C LYS A 33 -1.53 -10.53 9.71
N GLU A 34 -1.31 -11.73 9.19
CA GLU A 34 -0.04 -12.45 9.27
C GLU A 34 1.07 -11.70 8.53
N TRP A 35 0.79 -11.18 7.35
CA TRP A 35 1.73 -10.35 6.60
C TRP A 35 2.13 -9.11 7.39
N LEU A 36 1.17 -8.40 7.97
CA LEU A 36 1.45 -7.21 8.78
C LEU A 36 2.28 -7.52 10.01
N ARG A 37 2.00 -8.66 10.69
CA ARG A 37 2.80 -9.10 11.83
C ARG A 37 4.23 -9.40 11.42
N TRP A 38 4.41 -10.08 10.29
CA TRP A 38 5.75 -10.39 9.78
C TRP A 38 6.53 -9.12 9.44
N ILE A 39 5.92 -8.19 8.72
CA ILE A 39 6.53 -6.88 8.41
C ILE A 39 6.94 -6.15 9.69
N SER A 40 6.07 -6.12 10.68
CA SER A 40 6.34 -5.48 11.97
C SER A 40 7.49 -6.18 12.72
N ALA A 41 7.51 -7.50 12.74
CA ALA A 41 8.58 -8.29 13.35
C ALA A 41 9.95 -8.04 12.69
N MET A 42 9.97 -7.79 11.39
CA MET A 42 11.16 -7.45 10.63
C MET A 42 11.51 -5.95 10.69
N HIS A 43 10.85 -5.18 11.54
CA HIS A 43 10.99 -3.72 11.61
C HIS A 43 10.75 -3.00 10.28
N GLY A 44 9.93 -3.58 9.43
CA GLY A 44 9.52 -3.00 8.16
C GLY A 44 8.57 -1.82 8.32
N SER A 45 8.03 -1.34 7.21
CA SER A 45 7.06 -0.23 7.17
C SER A 45 5.79 -0.63 6.43
N ILE A 46 4.68 -0.01 6.80
CA ILE A 46 3.40 -0.19 6.13
C ILE A 46 3.05 1.15 5.49
N ALA A 47 3.11 1.21 4.18
CA ALA A 47 2.73 2.38 3.41
C ALA A 47 1.25 2.29 3.00
N ILE A 48 0.49 3.32 3.31
CA ILE A 48 -0.92 3.44 2.96
C ILE A 48 -1.03 4.59 1.96
N PRO A 49 -1.06 4.31 0.64
CA PRO A 49 -1.24 5.37 -0.34
C PRO A 49 -2.56 6.09 -0.10
N THR A 50 -2.53 7.41 0.04
CA THR A 50 -3.78 8.18 0.26
C THR A 50 -4.76 8.02 -0.90
N ALA A 51 -4.26 7.71 -2.10
CA ALA A 51 -5.08 7.45 -3.27
C ALA A 51 -6.12 6.34 -3.07
N ILE A 52 -5.82 5.32 -2.24
CA ILE A 52 -6.77 4.22 -2.00
C ILE A 52 -8.03 4.67 -1.25
N LEU A 53 -7.96 5.79 -0.52
CA LEU A 53 -9.11 6.34 0.19
C LEU A 53 -10.23 6.77 -0.77
N VAL A 54 -9.91 7.06 -2.03
CA VAL A 54 -10.89 7.36 -3.07
C VAL A 54 -11.87 6.20 -3.26
N GLU A 55 -11.39 4.98 -3.16
CA GLU A 55 -12.19 3.76 -3.31
C GLU A 55 -12.70 3.19 -1.98
N SER A 56 -12.01 3.51 -0.89
CA SER A 56 -12.24 2.90 0.42
C SER A 56 -13.15 3.72 1.34
N THR A 57 -13.44 4.98 1.00
CA THR A 57 -14.26 5.87 1.82
C THR A 57 -15.44 6.43 1.04
N THR A 58 -16.47 6.85 1.76
CA THR A 58 -17.72 7.38 1.18
C THR A 58 -18.00 8.82 1.63
N GLY A 59 -17.28 9.32 2.64
CA GLY A 59 -17.57 10.58 3.31
C GLY A 59 -18.69 10.45 4.36
N ASP A 60 -19.34 9.30 4.46
CA ASP A 60 -20.34 9.00 5.50
C ASP A 60 -19.65 8.34 6.68
N GLY A 61 -19.68 8.99 7.84
CA GLY A 61 -18.97 8.51 9.04
C GLY A 61 -19.42 7.14 9.52
N ALA A 62 -20.71 6.80 9.39
CA ALA A 62 -21.22 5.51 9.80
C ALA A 62 -20.76 4.39 8.85
N ARG A 63 -20.76 4.63 7.54
CA ARG A 63 -20.27 3.69 6.53
C ARG A 63 -18.77 3.52 6.60
N ASP A 64 -18.05 4.58 6.89
CA ASP A 64 -16.58 4.59 6.93
C ASP A 64 -16.02 4.14 8.30
N ALA A 65 -16.87 3.86 9.28
CA ALA A 65 -16.44 3.58 10.66
C ALA A 65 -15.44 2.42 10.75
N GLU A 66 -15.64 1.33 10.04
CA GLU A 66 -14.75 0.17 10.06
C GLU A 66 -13.41 0.48 9.37
N VAL A 67 -13.44 1.13 8.23
CA VAL A 67 -12.23 1.58 7.53
C VAL A 67 -11.43 2.52 8.43
N ASN A 68 -12.08 3.48 9.04
CA ASN A 68 -11.44 4.43 9.94
C ASN A 68 -10.84 3.74 11.17
N ARG A 69 -11.52 2.72 11.70
CA ARG A 69 -11.00 1.91 12.81
C ARG A 69 -9.71 1.18 12.42
N VAL A 70 -9.72 0.50 11.29
CA VAL A 70 -8.54 -0.23 10.79
C VAL A 70 -7.39 0.72 10.50
N LEU A 71 -7.63 1.84 9.83
CA LEU A 71 -6.60 2.85 9.55
C LEU A 71 -5.99 3.39 10.85
N ARG A 72 -6.80 3.64 11.87
CA ARG A 72 -6.31 4.12 13.17
C ARG A 72 -5.39 3.09 13.83
N VAL A 73 -5.73 1.81 13.77
CA VAL A 73 -4.88 0.73 14.27
C VAL A 73 -3.54 0.67 13.51
N LEU A 74 -3.59 0.75 12.18
CA LEU A 74 -2.37 0.74 11.35
C LEU A 74 -1.46 1.93 11.66
N LEU A 75 -2.03 3.12 11.78
CA LEU A 75 -1.26 4.35 12.07
C LEU A 75 -0.67 4.35 13.49
N ALA A 76 -1.29 3.66 14.44
CA ALA A 76 -0.75 3.50 15.78
C ALA A 76 0.45 2.55 15.84
N GLN A 77 0.62 1.70 14.84
CA GLN A 77 1.73 0.74 14.70
C GLN A 77 2.79 1.28 13.72
N GLU A 78 2.99 0.59 12.61
CA GLU A 78 4.03 0.91 11.63
C GLU A 78 3.48 1.62 10.37
N GLY A 79 2.18 1.89 10.34
CA GLY A 79 1.49 2.48 9.21
C GLY A 79 1.77 3.97 9.04
N VAL A 80 1.90 4.39 7.79
CA VAL A 80 2.09 5.79 7.40
C VAL A 80 1.29 6.06 6.13
N PHE A 81 0.53 7.15 6.10
CA PHE A 81 -0.03 7.65 4.85
C PHE A 81 1.07 8.16 3.93
N VAL A 82 0.98 7.80 2.67
CA VAL A 82 1.91 8.23 1.61
C VAL A 82 1.11 8.95 0.53
N ALA A 83 1.31 10.25 0.42
CA ALA A 83 0.76 11.04 -0.68
C ALA A 83 1.64 10.90 -1.92
N ALA A 84 1.01 10.91 -3.09
CA ALA A 84 1.74 10.91 -4.35
C ALA A 84 2.34 12.31 -4.61
N ASP A 85 3.68 12.37 -4.68
CA ASP A 85 4.37 13.53 -5.21
C ASP A 85 4.40 13.52 -6.75
N GLU A 86 4.99 14.54 -7.36
CA GLU A 86 5.07 14.63 -8.82
C GLU A 86 5.81 13.43 -9.42
N ALA A 87 6.94 13.02 -8.83
CA ALA A 87 7.74 11.89 -9.32
C ALA A 87 6.94 10.58 -9.27
N THR A 88 6.24 10.32 -8.17
CA THR A 88 5.36 9.15 -8.02
C THR A 88 4.22 9.18 -9.01
N ALA A 89 3.56 10.31 -9.19
CA ALA A 89 2.46 10.46 -10.15
C ALA A 89 2.92 10.23 -11.59
N ARG A 90 4.09 10.75 -11.99
CA ARG A 90 4.67 10.52 -13.32
C ARG A 90 5.04 9.06 -13.53
N ARG A 91 5.60 8.41 -12.52
CA ARG A 91 5.89 6.97 -12.56
C ARG A 91 4.60 6.16 -12.73
N ALA A 92 3.54 6.52 -12.00
CA ALA A 92 2.25 5.87 -12.14
C ALA A 92 1.71 6.02 -13.58
N GLY A 93 1.82 7.18 -14.18
CA GLY A 93 1.45 7.41 -15.57
C GLY A 93 2.22 6.53 -16.55
N ALA A 94 3.53 6.39 -16.35
CA ALA A 94 4.39 5.54 -17.17
C ALA A 94 4.02 4.05 -17.03
N LEU A 95 3.80 3.57 -15.81
CA LEU A 95 3.37 2.19 -15.55
C LEU A 95 2.02 1.90 -16.20
N ARG A 96 1.06 2.79 -16.01
CA ARG A 96 -0.28 2.68 -16.60
C ARG A 96 -0.24 2.62 -18.12
N TYR A 97 0.52 3.47 -18.75
CA TYR A 97 0.68 3.50 -20.20
C TYR A 97 1.31 2.21 -20.73
N ARG A 98 2.38 1.74 -20.11
CA ARG A 98 3.06 0.48 -20.48
C ARG A 98 2.13 -0.74 -20.34
N ALA A 99 1.36 -0.78 -19.25
CA ALA A 99 0.43 -1.88 -18.98
C ALA A 99 -0.89 -1.77 -19.77
N ARG A 100 -1.13 -0.66 -20.47
CA ARG A 100 -2.40 -0.34 -21.14
C ARG A 100 -3.60 -0.42 -20.17
N GLY A 101 -3.38 0.01 -18.94
CA GLY A 101 -4.39 0.03 -17.89
C GLY A 101 -5.14 1.35 -17.84
N ASP A 102 -6.33 1.30 -17.25
CA ASP A 102 -7.20 2.47 -17.08
C ASP A 102 -7.26 2.99 -15.65
N ASP A 103 -6.92 2.15 -14.68
CA ASP A 103 -7.06 2.48 -13.27
C ASP A 103 -5.89 3.32 -12.75
N GLY A 104 -6.19 4.59 -12.44
CA GLY A 104 -5.21 5.53 -11.90
C GLY A 104 -4.83 5.25 -10.45
N VAL A 105 -5.76 4.73 -9.65
CA VAL A 105 -5.49 4.38 -8.25
C VAL A 105 -4.53 3.20 -8.15
N ASP A 106 -4.78 2.14 -8.90
CA ASP A 106 -3.88 0.99 -8.97
C ASP A 106 -2.48 1.39 -9.46
N ALA A 107 -2.41 2.30 -10.44
CA ALA A 107 -1.13 2.82 -10.93
C ALA A 107 -0.37 3.60 -9.85
N LEU A 108 -1.06 4.37 -9.03
CA LEU A 108 -0.43 5.09 -7.90
C LEU A 108 0.04 4.14 -6.80
N VAL A 109 -0.72 3.08 -6.52
CA VAL A 109 -0.30 2.01 -5.61
C VAL A 109 0.96 1.33 -6.12
N ALA A 110 0.97 0.94 -7.40
CA ALA A 110 2.12 0.31 -8.04
C ALA A 110 3.36 1.22 -8.02
N ALA A 111 3.20 2.49 -8.34
CA ALA A 111 4.29 3.47 -8.31
C ALA A 111 4.86 3.67 -6.89
N THR A 112 4.00 3.66 -5.88
CA THR A 112 4.41 3.71 -4.47
C THR A 112 5.22 2.47 -4.09
N ALA A 113 4.82 1.29 -4.55
CA ALA A 113 5.55 0.05 -4.30
C ALA A 113 6.92 0.01 -4.99
N VAL A 114 7.01 0.49 -6.24
CA VAL A 114 8.28 0.61 -6.95
C VAL A 114 9.25 1.50 -6.17
N GLY A 115 8.78 2.64 -5.68
CA GLY A 115 9.54 3.53 -4.80
C GLY A 115 10.95 3.83 -5.34
N ASN A 116 11.93 3.64 -4.46
CA ASN A 116 13.36 3.84 -4.77
C ASN A 116 14.11 2.50 -5.04
N GLY A 117 13.40 1.43 -5.35
CA GLY A 117 13.99 0.12 -5.64
C GLY A 117 14.20 -0.78 -4.42
N THR A 118 13.80 -0.36 -3.21
CA THR A 118 13.83 -1.23 -2.03
C THR A 118 12.74 -2.30 -2.11
N PRO A 119 12.98 -3.52 -1.55
CA PRO A 119 11.99 -4.59 -1.57
C PRO A 119 10.65 -4.15 -0.97
N ALA A 120 9.57 -4.51 -1.65
CA ALA A 120 8.21 -4.21 -1.22
C ALA A 120 7.27 -5.39 -1.50
N VAL A 121 6.25 -5.54 -0.67
CA VAL A 121 5.13 -6.44 -0.91
C VAL A 121 3.84 -5.62 -0.98
N VAL A 122 3.03 -5.84 -2.00
CA VAL A 122 1.70 -5.25 -2.12
C VAL A 122 0.68 -6.27 -1.66
N LEU A 123 -0.13 -5.91 -0.67
CA LEU A 123 -1.27 -6.73 -0.24
C LEU A 123 -2.52 -6.29 -0.97
N THR A 124 -3.16 -7.21 -1.66
CA THR A 124 -4.32 -6.95 -2.51
C THR A 124 -5.32 -8.11 -2.45
N SER A 125 -6.57 -7.84 -2.76
CA SER A 125 -7.58 -8.89 -2.99
C SER A 125 -7.65 -9.33 -4.45
N ASP A 126 -7.12 -8.51 -5.38
CA ASP A 126 -7.09 -8.80 -6.82
C ASP A 126 -5.69 -8.50 -7.41
N PRO A 127 -4.85 -9.52 -7.55
CA PRO A 127 -3.47 -9.34 -7.99
C PRO A 127 -3.29 -9.11 -9.49
N ASP A 128 -4.30 -9.33 -10.33
CA ASP A 128 -4.12 -9.38 -11.78
C ASP A 128 -3.75 -8.02 -12.38
N ASP A 129 -4.47 -6.97 -12.06
CA ASP A 129 -4.21 -5.63 -12.58
C ASP A 129 -2.87 -5.07 -12.08
N LEU A 130 -2.58 -5.29 -10.80
CA LEU A 130 -1.28 -4.93 -10.23
C LEU A 130 -0.13 -5.72 -10.85
N GLY A 131 -0.35 -7.00 -11.17
CA GLY A 131 0.63 -7.85 -11.85
C GLY A 131 1.03 -7.29 -13.21
N ARG A 132 0.09 -6.75 -13.96
CA ARG A 132 0.37 -6.09 -15.25
C ARG A 132 1.15 -4.79 -15.08
N LEU A 133 0.77 -3.97 -14.11
CA LEU A 133 1.44 -2.70 -13.80
C LEU A 133 2.87 -2.91 -13.32
N LEU A 134 3.12 -3.95 -12.54
CA LEU A 134 4.40 -4.24 -11.90
C LEU A 134 5.26 -5.25 -12.66
N ASP A 135 4.86 -5.61 -13.88
CA ASP A 135 5.65 -6.51 -14.72
C ASP A 135 7.08 -5.97 -14.93
N GLY A 136 8.07 -6.82 -14.68
CA GLY A 136 9.47 -6.44 -14.74
C GLY A 136 10.04 -5.77 -13.48
N GLU A 137 9.22 -5.43 -12.50
CA GLU A 137 9.66 -4.82 -11.24
C GLU A 137 9.97 -5.91 -10.19
N HIS A 138 11.13 -6.55 -10.32
CA HIS A 138 11.49 -7.77 -9.57
C HIS A 138 11.64 -7.59 -8.05
N HIS A 139 11.79 -6.37 -7.58
CA HIS A 139 11.88 -6.06 -6.14
C HIS A 139 10.52 -5.94 -5.46
N VAL A 140 9.43 -5.98 -6.24
CA VAL A 140 8.05 -5.91 -5.72
C VAL A 140 7.38 -7.26 -5.87
N SER A 141 6.88 -7.81 -4.78
CA SER A 141 6.01 -8.97 -4.77
C SER A 141 4.55 -8.56 -4.53
N ILE A 142 3.63 -9.35 -5.04
CA ILE A 142 2.19 -9.12 -4.89
C ILE A 142 1.60 -10.34 -4.20
N GLU A 143 0.90 -10.08 -3.10
CA GLU A 143 0.30 -11.14 -2.29
C GLU A 143 -1.22 -10.94 -2.20
N LYS A 144 -1.94 -11.98 -2.58
CA LYS A 144 -3.38 -12.02 -2.42
C LYS A 144 -3.75 -12.32 -0.98
N VAL A 145 -4.62 -11.50 -0.40
CA VAL A 145 -5.07 -11.61 1.00
C VAL A 145 -6.58 -11.62 1.14
#